data_581c0e86a2f7cc59b91ed9b98037c27a
#
_entry.id   581c0e86a2f7cc59b91ed9b98037c27a
#
_cell.length_a   1.000
_cell.length_b   1.000
_cell.length_c   1.000
_cell.angle_alpha   90.00
_cell.angle_beta   90.00
_cell.angle_gamma   90.00
#
_symmetry.space_group_name_H-M   'P 1'
#
loop_
_entity.id
_entity.type
_entity.pdbx_description
1 polymer ?
#
loop_
_entity_poly.entity_id
_entity_poly.type
_entity_poly.pdbx_seq_one_letter_code
_entity_poly.pdbx_strand_id
1 'polypeptide(L)'
;TDVQDEVLNICYVDYPIDFFVESKIVASIIKEKCSKLLVEGAIRLPIMMSTRNAPVWMITNDNSNSTAVQAFTHSIMYGLLSSCPVEKLTYTIVDPENRGNSIAPFFDAKKKLPELFGEKIYISKDEVAAKVSKLNEKIENILQDRLGNQYDNIFDYAKNTPDYDLN
;
A
#
# COMPACT_ATOMS: atom_id res chain seq x y z
N THR A 1 -19.19 -10.88 6.50
CA THR A 1 -18.29 -11.13 5.35
C THR A 1 -16.88 -11.25 5.90
N ASP A 2 -16.32 -12.45 5.81
CA ASP A 2 -14.94 -12.70 6.22
C ASP A 2 -14.03 -11.69 5.54
N VAL A 3 -13.34 -10.88 6.34
CA VAL A 3 -12.22 -10.06 5.87
C VAL A 3 -11.09 -11.05 5.60
N GLN A 4 -11.07 -11.59 4.39
CA GLN A 4 -9.96 -12.42 3.93
C GLN A 4 -8.70 -11.58 3.93
N ASP A 5 -7.58 -12.21 4.25
CA ASP A 5 -6.24 -11.63 4.09
C ASP A 5 -6.02 -11.38 2.60
N GLU A 6 -6.36 -10.19 2.14
CA GLU A 6 -6.15 -9.83 0.76
C GLU A 6 -4.69 -9.46 0.55
N VAL A 7 -4.09 -10.12 -0.40
CA VAL A 7 -2.72 -9.87 -0.79
C VAL A 7 -2.75 -9.03 -2.05
N LEU A 8 -2.26 -7.80 -1.94
CA LEU A 8 -2.17 -6.88 -3.06
C LEU A 8 -0.90 -7.12 -3.88
N ASN A 9 -1.06 -7.24 -5.18
CA ASN A 9 0.07 -7.11 -6.09
C ASN A 9 0.41 -5.62 -6.27
N ILE A 10 1.51 -5.19 -5.71
CA ILE A 10 1.91 -3.78 -5.71
C ILE A 10 2.68 -3.44 -6.99
N CYS A 11 3.62 -4.29 -7.36
CA CYS A 11 4.44 -4.12 -8.54
C CYS A 11 5.07 -5.45 -8.95
N TYR A 12 5.80 -5.43 -10.05
CA TYR A 12 6.58 -6.56 -10.53
C TYR A 12 8.06 -6.20 -10.50
N VAL A 13 8.89 -7.19 -10.19
CA VAL A 13 10.35 -7.08 -10.27
C VAL A 13 10.86 -8.14 -11.22
N ASP A 14 11.69 -7.71 -12.14
CA ASP A 14 12.33 -8.59 -13.11
C ASP A 14 13.68 -9.04 -12.56
N TYR A 15 13.78 -10.33 -12.24
CA TYR A 15 14.99 -10.95 -11.74
C TYR A 15 15.72 -11.66 -12.88
N PRO A 16 16.96 -11.27 -13.20
CA PRO A 16 17.78 -12.00 -14.15
C PRO A 16 17.90 -13.48 -13.77
N ILE A 17 17.87 -14.38 -14.73
CA ILE A 17 18.02 -15.82 -14.46
C ILE A 17 19.30 -16.12 -13.69
N ASP A 18 20.36 -15.36 -13.93
CA ASP A 18 21.64 -15.51 -13.26
C ASP A 18 21.59 -15.25 -11.74
N PHE A 19 20.51 -14.62 -11.27
CA PHE A 19 20.25 -14.44 -9.83
C PHE A 19 19.89 -15.77 -9.14
N PHE A 20 19.20 -16.66 -9.85
CA PHE A 20 18.74 -17.96 -9.31
C PHE A 20 19.67 -19.13 -9.64
N VAL A 21 20.55 -18.98 -10.61
CA VAL A 21 21.35 -20.06 -11.18
C VAL A 21 22.80 -19.62 -11.33
N GLU A 22 23.68 -20.22 -10.56
CA GLU A 22 25.10 -19.90 -10.60
C GLU A 22 25.79 -20.36 -11.90
N SER A 23 25.31 -21.46 -12.50
CA SER A 23 25.87 -21.99 -13.73
C SER A 23 25.41 -21.22 -14.96
N LYS A 24 26.31 -20.54 -15.65
CA LYS A 24 26.05 -19.82 -16.89
C LYS A 24 25.49 -20.72 -18.00
N ILE A 25 25.89 -22.01 -18.05
CA ILE A 25 25.37 -22.96 -19.02
C ILE A 25 23.91 -23.27 -18.76
N VAL A 26 23.56 -23.54 -17.48
CA VAL A 26 22.18 -23.81 -17.09
C VAL A 26 21.30 -22.58 -17.29
N ALA A 27 21.79 -21.40 -16.93
CA ALA A 27 21.08 -20.14 -17.17
C ALA A 27 20.80 -19.91 -18.66
N SER A 28 21.76 -20.21 -19.54
CA SER A 28 21.59 -20.09 -20.99
C SER A 28 20.53 -21.06 -21.52
N ILE A 29 20.51 -22.31 -21.06
CA ILE A 29 19.50 -23.31 -21.42
C ILE A 29 18.12 -22.89 -20.96
N ILE A 30 17.98 -22.35 -19.78
CA ILE A 30 16.70 -21.84 -19.25
C ILE A 30 16.23 -20.66 -20.09
N LYS A 31 17.09 -19.71 -20.41
CA LYS A 31 16.75 -18.54 -21.26
C LYS A 31 16.23 -18.98 -22.63
N GLU A 32 16.85 -19.99 -23.22
CA GLU A 32 16.43 -20.53 -24.51
C GLU A 32 15.07 -21.27 -24.42
N LYS A 33 14.99 -22.26 -23.53
CA LYS A 33 13.82 -23.14 -23.43
C LYS A 33 12.58 -22.47 -22.82
N CYS A 34 12.77 -21.51 -21.93
CA CYS A 34 11.72 -20.81 -21.23
C CYS A 34 11.48 -19.39 -21.76
N SER A 35 11.97 -19.05 -22.94
CA SER A 35 11.92 -17.70 -23.52
C SER A 35 10.52 -17.09 -23.53
N LYS A 36 9.47 -17.92 -23.70
CA LYS A 36 8.07 -17.46 -23.68
C LYS A 36 7.56 -17.06 -22.28
N LEU A 37 8.24 -17.50 -21.23
CA LEU A 37 7.88 -17.23 -19.83
C LEU A 37 8.74 -16.10 -19.22
N LEU A 38 9.75 -15.66 -19.97
CA LEU A 38 10.67 -14.63 -19.52
C LEU A 38 10.33 -13.28 -20.16
N VAL A 39 10.49 -12.23 -19.40
CA VAL A 39 10.43 -10.85 -19.88
C VAL A 39 11.86 -10.36 -20.07
N GLU A 40 12.27 -10.14 -21.32
CA GLU A 40 13.65 -9.73 -21.66
C GLU A 40 14.74 -10.61 -21.04
N GLY A 41 14.47 -11.92 -20.91
CA GLY A 41 15.41 -12.89 -20.33
C GLY A 41 15.43 -12.91 -18.80
N ALA A 42 14.50 -12.26 -18.14
CA ALA A 42 14.32 -12.24 -16.69
C ALA A 42 13.00 -12.91 -16.26
N ILE A 43 12.96 -13.41 -15.04
CA ILE A 43 11.74 -13.89 -14.40
C ILE A 43 11.03 -12.68 -13.79
N ARG A 44 9.79 -12.42 -14.20
CA ARG A 44 8.96 -11.39 -13.61
C ARG A 44 8.19 -11.95 -12.43
N LEU A 45 8.49 -11.48 -11.23
CA LEU A 45 7.81 -11.86 -10.01
C LEU A 45 6.99 -10.70 -9.45
N PRO A 46 5.74 -10.96 -9.01
CA PRO A 46 4.95 -9.96 -8.33
C PRO A 46 5.50 -9.72 -6.93
N ILE A 47 5.55 -8.47 -6.51
CA ILE A 47 5.73 -8.10 -5.10
C ILE A 47 4.35 -8.00 -4.48
N MET A 48 4.10 -8.91 -3.55
CA MET A 48 2.83 -9.04 -2.86
C MET A 48 2.93 -8.38 -1.48
N MET A 49 1.88 -7.65 -1.11
CA MET A 49 1.76 -7.01 0.20
C MET A 49 0.47 -7.46 0.87
N SER A 50 0.56 -7.88 2.14
CA SER A 50 -0.63 -8.13 2.95
C SER A 50 -1.28 -6.80 3.36
N THR A 51 -2.59 -6.69 3.25
CA THR A 51 -3.33 -5.51 3.70
C THR A 51 -3.36 -5.38 5.22
N ARG A 52 -3.08 -6.46 5.95
CA ARG A 52 -3.18 -6.50 7.42
C ARG A 52 -1.94 -6.02 8.15
N ASN A 53 -0.73 -6.27 7.62
CA ASN A 53 0.50 -6.17 8.40
C ASN A 53 1.66 -5.49 7.66
N ALA A 54 1.38 -4.61 6.71
CA ALA A 54 2.47 -4.08 5.91
C ALA A 54 2.61 -2.56 5.99
N PRO A 55 3.36 -2.03 6.95
CA PRO A 55 3.92 -0.71 6.74
C PRO A 55 4.86 -0.77 5.51
N VAL A 56 4.58 0.04 4.51
CA VAL A 56 5.48 0.19 3.37
C VAL A 56 6.41 1.37 3.65
N TRP A 57 7.69 1.07 3.68
CA TRP A 57 8.73 2.09 3.78
C TRP A 57 9.46 2.16 2.45
N MET A 58 9.44 3.32 1.83
CA MET A 58 10.23 3.58 0.65
C MET A 58 11.16 4.75 0.93
N ILE A 59 12.45 4.47 0.94
CA ILE A 59 13.49 5.46 1.15
C ILE A 59 14.19 5.68 -0.18
N THR A 60 14.17 6.93 -0.65
CA THR A 60 14.93 7.33 -1.84
C THR A 60 15.95 8.36 -1.44
N ASN A 61 17.17 8.19 -1.91
CA ASN A 61 18.27 9.10 -1.60
C ASN A 61 18.42 10.22 -2.63
N ASP A 62 17.58 10.24 -3.65
CA ASP A 62 17.82 11.09 -4.80
C ASP A 62 16.50 11.44 -5.49
N ASN A 63 16.41 12.68 -5.96
CA ASN A 63 15.24 13.21 -6.66
C ASN A 63 15.01 12.56 -8.04
N SER A 64 15.97 11.83 -8.59
CA SER A 64 15.86 11.15 -9.88
C SER A 64 14.79 10.05 -9.87
N ASN A 65 14.47 9.50 -8.71
CA ASN A 65 13.50 8.40 -8.53
C ASN A 65 12.08 8.87 -8.15
N SER A 66 11.81 10.16 -8.13
CA SER A 66 10.51 10.69 -7.70
C SER A 66 9.33 10.14 -8.51
N THR A 67 9.49 9.96 -9.82
CA THR A 67 8.46 9.38 -10.70
C THR A 67 8.20 7.91 -10.37
N ALA A 68 9.23 7.13 -10.09
CA ALA A 68 9.09 5.72 -9.72
C ALA A 68 8.37 5.59 -8.36
N VAL A 69 8.72 6.44 -7.39
CA VAL A 69 8.06 6.51 -6.09
C VAL A 69 6.59 6.87 -6.23
N GLN A 70 6.26 7.86 -7.04
CA GLN A 70 4.88 8.23 -7.31
C GLN A 70 4.10 7.09 -7.97
N ALA A 71 4.66 6.46 -9.00
CA ALA A 71 4.03 5.32 -9.68
C ALA A 71 3.76 4.15 -8.71
N PHE A 72 4.71 3.86 -7.84
CA PHE A 72 4.56 2.83 -6.82
C PHE A 72 3.47 3.20 -5.81
N THR A 73 3.46 4.43 -5.31
CA THR A 73 2.42 4.93 -4.40
C THR A 73 1.03 4.85 -5.05
N HIS A 74 0.91 5.25 -6.30
CA HIS A 74 -0.33 5.13 -7.06
C HIS A 74 -0.79 3.68 -7.20
N SER A 75 0.13 2.75 -7.45
CA SER A 75 -0.18 1.32 -7.54
C SER A 75 -0.75 0.78 -6.23
N ILE A 76 -0.17 1.17 -5.09
CA ILE A 76 -0.70 0.82 -3.77
C ILE A 76 -2.10 1.40 -3.58
N MET A 77 -2.30 2.68 -3.88
CA MET A 77 -3.60 3.33 -3.74
C MET A 77 -4.67 2.66 -4.60
N TYR A 78 -4.37 2.36 -5.87
CA TYR A 78 -5.29 1.62 -6.75
C TYR A 78 -5.54 0.20 -6.25
N GLY A 79 -4.51 -0.51 -5.79
CA GLY A 79 -4.64 -1.83 -5.19
C GLY A 79 -5.61 -1.82 -4.01
N LEU A 80 -5.44 -0.89 -3.08
CA LEU A 80 -6.33 -0.74 -1.92
C LEU A 80 -7.76 -0.39 -2.34
N LEU A 81 -7.95 0.51 -3.31
CA LEU A 81 -9.27 0.85 -3.85
C LEU A 81 -9.99 -0.34 -4.48
N SER A 82 -9.25 -1.25 -5.10
CA SER A 82 -9.83 -2.43 -5.74
C SER A 82 -10.16 -3.57 -4.78
N SER A 83 -9.50 -3.59 -3.62
CA SER A 83 -9.57 -4.71 -2.68
C SER A 83 -10.33 -4.39 -1.40
N CYS A 84 -10.38 -3.12 -1.00
CA CYS A 84 -11.08 -2.71 0.21
C CYS A 84 -12.43 -2.07 -0.10
N PRO A 85 -13.50 -2.37 0.65
CA PRO A 85 -14.74 -1.60 0.59
C PRO A 85 -14.48 -0.12 0.86
N VAL A 86 -15.11 0.75 0.08
CA VAL A 86 -14.88 2.21 0.15
C VAL A 86 -15.18 2.75 1.55
N GLU A 87 -16.19 2.21 2.22
CA GLU A 87 -16.63 2.61 3.56
C GLU A 87 -15.59 2.25 4.64
N LYS A 88 -14.66 1.35 4.34
CA LYS A 88 -13.62 0.87 5.28
C LYS A 88 -12.22 1.38 4.96
N LEU A 89 -12.11 2.26 3.98
CA LEU A 89 -10.84 2.81 3.53
C LEU A 89 -10.85 4.33 3.63
N THR A 90 -9.83 4.90 4.23
CA THR A 90 -9.62 6.35 4.25
C THR A 90 -8.16 6.66 3.99
N TYR A 91 -7.89 7.53 3.04
CA TYR A 91 -6.55 8.04 2.76
C TYR A 91 -6.27 9.31 3.56
N THR A 92 -5.19 9.32 4.31
CA THR A 92 -4.60 10.55 4.84
C THR A 92 -3.36 10.88 4.03
N ILE A 93 -3.40 11.97 3.27
CA ILE A 93 -2.36 12.32 2.32
C ILE A 93 -1.54 13.48 2.84
N VAL A 94 -0.23 13.27 2.91
CA VAL A 94 0.76 14.26 3.33
C VAL A 94 1.73 14.47 2.16
N ASP A 95 1.74 15.67 1.60
CA ASP A 95 2.58 15.99 0.44
C ASP A 95 3.09 17.44 0.51
N PRO A 96 4.04 17.73 1.41
CA PRO A 96 4.56 19.07 1.61
C PRO A 96 5.42 19.57 0.45
N GLU A 97 6.12 18.68 -0.25
CA GLU A 97 7.05 19.06 -1.31
C GLU A 97 6.34 19.42 -2.61
N ASN A 98 5.39 18.59 -3.04
CA ASN A 98 4.66 18.82 -4.31
C ASN A 98 3.30 19.50 -4.11
N ARG A 99 2.99 19.94 -2.89
CA ARG A 99 1.75 20.64 -2.55
C ARG A 99 0.48 19.89 -2.98
N GLY A 100 0.52 18.58 -2.86
CA GLY A 100 -0.59 17.70 -3.23
C GLY A 100 -0.61 17.23 -4.68
N ASN A 101 0.30 17.68 -5.53
CA ASN A 101 0.34 17.26 -6.93
C ASN A 101 0.76 15.79 -7.11
N SER A 102 1.40 15.19 -6.11
CA SER A 102 1.78 13.77 -6.17
C SER A 102 0.61 12.83 -6.37
N ILE A 103 -0.63 13.25 -6.01
CA ILE A 103 -1.84 12.46 -6.17
C ILE A 103 -2.78 13.02 -7.27
N ALA A 104 -2.26 13.80 -8.20
CA ALA A 104 -3.07 14.38 -9.28
C ALA A 104 -3.98 13.38 -10.01
N PRO A 105 -3.57 12.13 -10.30
CA PRO A 105 -4.44 11.12 -10.92
C PRO A 105 -5.71 10.78 -10.11
N PHE A 106 -5.73 11.08 -8.81
CA PHE A 106 -6.86 10.81 -7.92
C PHE A 106 -7.75 12.03 -7.65
N PHE A 107 -7.48 13.20 -8.24
CA PHE A 107 -8.26 14.41 -7.97
C PHE A 107 -9.73 14.28 -8.33
N ASP A 108 -10.06 13.60 -9.41
CA ASP A 108 -11.45 13.37 -9.79
C ASP A 108 -12.15 12.37 -8.87
N ALA A 109 -11.42 11.34 -8.42
CA ALA A 109 -11.91 10.41 -7.41
C ALA A 109 -12.15 11.15 -6.07
N LYS A 110 -11.23 12.02 -5.66
CA LYS A 110 -11.41 12.85 -4.45
C LYS A 110 -12.65 13.73 -4.49
N LYS A 111 -12.98 14.31 -5.63
CA LYS A 111 -14.20 15.11 -5.79
C LYS A 111 -15.48 14.28 -5.66
N LYS A 112 -15.45 13.04 -6.14
CA LYS A 112 -16.60 12.13 -6.14
C LYS A 112 -16.77 11.36 -4.82
N LEU A 113 -15.66 11.11 -4.14
CA LEU A 113 -15.56 10.31 -2.92
C LEU A 113 -14.74 11.09 -1.86
N PRO A 114 -15.26 12.22 -1.35
CA PRO A 114 -14.51 13.05 -0.41
C PRO A 114 -14.21 12.32 0.91
N GLU A 115 -15.08 11.41 1.33
CA GLU A 115 -14.92 10.63 2.56
C GLU A 115 -13.70 9.71 2.51
N LEU A 116 -13.43 9.15 1.32
CA LEU A 116 -12.27 8.29 1.08
C LEU A 116 -10.94 9.04 1.18
N PHE A 117 -10.88 10.26 0.67
CA PHE A 117 -9.63 11.05 0.59
C PHE A 117 -9.48 12.07 1.74
N GLY A 118 -10.41 12.05 2.69
CA GLY A 118 -10.43 13.01 3.77
C GLY A 118 -10.67 14.46 3.31
N GLU A 119 -10.70 15.36 4.27
CA GLU A 119 -11.07 16.76 4.02
C GLU A 119 -10.06 17.48 3.12
N LYS A 120 -8.76 17.25 3.34
CA LYS A 120 -7.69 17.97 2.64
C LYS A 120 -6.41 17.15 2.52
N ILE A 121 -5.50 17.66 1.69
CA ILE A 121 -4.11 17.20 1.62
C ILE A 121 -3.31 18.08 2.58
N TYR A 122 -2.47 17.46 3.41
CA TYR A 122 -1.67 18.14 4.43
C TYR A 122 -0.33 18.53 3.82
N ILE A 123 -0.05 19.83 3.75
CA ILE A 123 1.14 20.39 3.08
C ILE A 123 2.07 21.15 4.01
N SER A 124 1.59 21.65 5.14
CA SER A 124 2.44 22.35 6.10
C SER A 124 2.83 21.45 7.27
N LYS A 125 3.98 21.72 7.89
CA LYS A 125 4.48 20.94 9.03
C LYS A 125 3.50 20.94 10.21
N ASP A 126 2.91 22.08 10.51
CA ASP A 126 1.98 22.22 11.64
C ASP A 126 0.69 21.43 11.41
N GLU A 127 0.16 21.48 10.19
CA GLU A 127 -1.01 20.70 9.81
C GLU A 127 -0.75 19.18 9.85
N VAL A 128 0.45 18.77 9.39
CA VAL A 128 0.87 17.36 9.44
C VAL A 128 0.98 16.89 10.88
N ALA A 129 1.67 17.67 11.75
CA ALA A 129 1.82 17.35 13.16
C ALA A 129 0.46 17.22 13.86
N ALA A 130 -0.45 18.17 13.63
CA ALA A 130 -1.80 18.13 14.19
C ALA A 130 -2.60 16.91 13.69
N LYS A 131 -2.48 16.54 12.41
CA LYS A 131 -3.18 15.36 11.86
C LYS A 131 -2.61 14.06 12.41
N VAL A 132 -1.28 13.94 12.52
CA VAL A 132 -0.62 12.74 13.09
C VAL A 132 -1.03 12.58 14.54
N SER A 133 -1.07 13.66 15.34
CA SER A 133 -1.57 13.61 16.72
C SER A 133 -3.01 13.07 16.80
N LYS A 134 -3.91 13.56 15.96
CA LYS A 134 -5.29 13.06 15.90
C LYS A 134 -5.39 11.59 15.47
N LEU A 135 -4.54 11.16 14.55
CA LEU A 135 -4.49 9.74 14.14
C LEU A 135 -4.01 8.85 15.30
N ASN A 136 -2.97 9.27 16.01
CA ASN A 136 -2.48 8.54 17.18
C ASN A 136 -3.54 8.45 18.28
N GLU A 137 -4.22 9.55 18.59
CA GLU A 137 -5.33 9.55 19.53
C GLU A 137 -6.45 8.60 19.11
N LYS A 138 -6.82 8.60 17.84
CA LYS A 138 -7.81 7.63 17.30
C LYS A 138 -7.34 6.18 17.46
N ILE A 139 -6.06 5.90 17.19
CA ILE A 139 -5.48 4.57 17.35
C ILE A 139 -5.48 4.15 18.82
N GLU A 140 -5.04 5.04 19.71
CA GLU A 140 -5.04 4.78 21.16
C GLU A 140 -6.45 4.50 21.69
N ASN A 141 -7.44 5.26 21.27
CA ASN A 141 -8.84 5.03 21.66
C ASN A 141 -9.32 3.66 21.15
N ILE A 142 -9.00 3.28 19.91
CA ILE A 142 -9.35 1.97 19.38
C ILE A 142 -8.67 0.86 20.19
N LEU A 143 -7.39 1.02 20.51
CA LEU A 143 -6.64 0.04 21.28
C LEU A 143 -7.18 -0.11 22.72
N GLN A 144 -7.50 1.00 23.37
CA GLN A 144 -7.96 0.99 24.76
C GLN A 144 -9.42 0.58 24.89
N ASP A 145 -10.30 1.19 24.10
CA ASP A 145 -11.75 1.00 24.25
C ASP A 145 -12.27 -0.28 23.61
N ARG A 146 -11.59 -0.76 22.57
CA ARG A 146 -12.11 -1.83 21.73
C ARG A 146 -11.32 -3.14 21.81
N LEU A 147 -10.00 -3.07 21.88
CA LEU A 147 -9.18 -4.28 22.01
C LEU A 147 -9.02 -4.73 23.47
N GLY A 148 -8.86 -3.80 24.37
CA GLY A 148 -8.94 -3.98 25.83
C GLY A 148 -8.36 -5.26 26.40
N ASN A 149 -7.20 -5.73 26.03
CA ASN A 149 -6.57 -6.99 26.45
C ASN A 149 -7.33 -8.30 26.08
N GLN A 150 -8.42 -8.21 25.31
CA GLN A 150 -9.21 -9.40 24.92
C GLN A 150 -8.90 -9.84 23.49
N TYR A 151 -8.38 -8.96 22.66
CA TYR A 151 -8.11 -9.21 21.24
C TYR A 151 -6.71 -8.76 20.89
N ASP A 152 -6.00 -9.57 20.10
CA ASP A 152 -4.62 -9.27 19.68
C ASP A 152 -4.56 -8.15 18.64
N ASN A 153 -5.63 -7.96 17.87
CA ASN A 153 -5.71 -6.93 16.83
C ASN A 153 -7.16 -6.63 16.43
N ILE A 154 -7.35 -5.56 15.66
CA ILE A 154 -8.67 -5.08 15.22
C ILE A 154 -9.42 -6.11 14.36
N PHE A 155 -8.72 -6.96 13.63
CA PHE A 155 -9.36 -7.97 12.78
C PHE A 155 -9.94 -9.12 13.60
N ASP A 156 -9.27 -9.51 14.68
CA ASP A 156 -9.77 -10.51 15.62
C ASP A 156 -10.97 -9.97 16.39
N TYR A 157 -10.94 -8.69 16.77
CA TYR A 157 -12.09 -8.00 17.33
C TYR A 157 -13.28 -8.02 16.36
N ALA A 158 -13.07 -7.62 15.10
CA ALA A 158 -14.13 -7.56 14.09
C ALA A 158 -14.76 -8.91 13.76
N LYS A 159 -13.98 -10.00 13.83
CA LYS A 159 -14.50 -11.37 13.65
C LYS A 159 -15.44 -11.82 14.76
N ASN A 160 -15.15 -11.39 15.98
CA ASN A 160 -15.89 -11.79 17.18
C ASN A 160 -17.02 -10.83 17.54
N THR A 161 -17.14 -9.71 16.82
CA THR A 161 -18.17 -8.68 17.04
C THR A 161 -18.86 -8.36 15.72
N PRO A 162 -19.82 -9.19 15.27
CA PRO A 162 -20.41 -9.09 13.92
C PRO A 162 -21.18 -7.80 13.63
N ASP A 163 -21.63 -7.08 14.65
CA ASP A 163 -22.34 -5.79 14.51
C ASP A 163 -21.40 -4.58 14.55
N TYR A 164 -20.12 -4.81 14.38
CA TYR A 164 -19.10 -3.77 14.50
C TYR A 164 -18.98 -2.92 13.22
N ASP A 165 -19.27 -1.64 13.36
CA ASP A 165 -19.02 -0.61 12.35
C ASP A 165 -17.61 -0.01 12.57
N LEU A 166 -16.75 -0.12 11.57
CA LEU A 166 -15.38 0.40 11.58
C LEU A 166 -15.31 1.92 11.34
N ASN A 167 -16.45 2.64 11.36
CA ASN A 167 -16.52 4.09 11.16
C ASN A 167 -15.92 4.92 12.29
#